data_fe0b04764ea3457ab7a370e47da6b324
#
_entry.id   fe0b04764ea3457ab7a370e47da6b324
#
_cell.length_a   1.000
_cell.length_b   1.000
_cell.length_c   1.000
_cell.angle_alpha   90.00
_cell.angle_beta   90.00
_cell.angle_gamma   90.00
#
_symmetry.space_group_name_H-M   'P 1'
#
loop_
_entity.id
_entity.type
_entity.pdbx_description
1 polymer ?
#
loop_
_entity_poly.entity_id
_entity_poly.type
_entity_poly.pdbx_seq_one_letter_code
_entity_poly.pdbx_strand_id
1 'polypeptide(L)' 'MSEEPVDWAGWQREHAEALSALQEAQRAYHRTIAGSAFASPTEGPSPIEMQKEALEVVETARRRLDEVRARQPK' A
#
# COMPACT_ATOMS: atom_id res chain seq x y z
N MET A 1 23.17 26.29 -19.50
CA MET A 1 22.87 25.04 -18.80
C MET A 1 21.37 24.86 -18.74
N SER A 2 20.89 23.88 -19.47
CA SER A 2 19.49 23.56 -19.38
C SER A 2 19.29 22.66 -18.17
N GLU A 3 18.89 23.24 -17.07
CA GLU A 3 18.35 22.42 -16.00
C GLU A 3 17.00 21.93 -16.47
N GLU A 4 16.86 20.62 -16.53
CA GLU A 4 15.56 20.07 -16.82
C GLU A 4 14.59 20.50 -15.72
N PRO A 5 13.41 21.03 -16.10
CA PRO A 5 12.45 21.39 -15.07
C PRO A 5 12.08 20.15 -14.26
N VAL A 6 12.15 20.28 -12.95
CA VAL A 6 11.77 19.22 -12.05
C VAL A 6 10.28 18.94 -12.25
N ASP A 7 9.97 17.67 -12.50
CA ASP A 7 8.58 17.26 -12.72
C ASP A 7 7.85 17.07 -11.38
N TRP A 8 7.55 18.18 -10.74
CA TRP A 8 6.82 18.18 -9.48
C TRP A 8 5.43 17.56 -9.65
N ALA A 9 4.76 17.87 -10.75
CA ALA A 9 3.41 17.35 -10.99
C ALA A 9 3.42 15.83 -11.14
N GLY A 10 4.40 15.30 -11.88
CA GLY A 10 4.56 13.86 -12.02
C GLY A 10 4.90 13.18 -10.70
N TRP A 11 5.82 13.78 -9.93
CA TRP A 11 6.17 13.24 -8.62
C TRP A 11 4.98 13.27 -7.67
N GLN A 12 4.24 14.37 -7.63
CA GLN A 12 3.06 14.49 -6.77
C GLN A 12 2.01 13.45 -7.13
N ARG A 13 1.85 13.17 -8.43
CA ARG A 13 0.93 12.13 -8.89
C ARG A 13 1.37 10.76 -8.40
N GLU A 14 2.63 10.41 -8.58
CA GLU A 14 3.18 9.14 -8.09
C GLU A 14 3.03 9.01 -6.58
N HIS A 15 3.30 10.09 -5.86
CA HIS A 15 3.17 10.11 -4.41
C HIS A 15 1.71 9.88 -4.00
N ALA A 16 0.78 10.56 -4.65
CA ALA A 16 -0.65 10.41 -4.37
C ALA A 16 -1.11 8.98 -4.66
N GLU A 17 -0.67 8.40 -5.77
CA GLU A 17 -0.99 7.02 -6.13
C GLU A 17 -0.42 6.03 -5.12
N ALA A 18 0.83 6.22 -4.70
CA ALA A 18 1.46 5.35 -3.72
C ALA A 18 0.78 5.45 -2.36
N LEU A 19 0.40 6.67 -1.97
CA LEU A 19 -0.32 6.89 -0.71
C LEU A 19 -1.70 6.26 -0.76
N SER A 20 -2.43 6.43 -1.87
CA SER A 20 -3.74 5.83 -2.06
C SER A 20 -3.66 4.30 -2.00
N ALA A 21 -2.65 3.72 -2.66
CA ALA A 21 -2.43 2.27 -2.64
C ALA A 21 -2.18 1.76 -1.22
N LEU A 22 -1.39 2.50 -0.43
CA LEU A 22 -1.14 2.15 0.95
C LEU A 22 -2.42 2.21 1.79
N GLN A 23 -3.22 3.26 1.61
CA GLN A 23 -4.47 3.41 2.33
C GLN A 23 -5.45 2.28 1.98
N GLU A 24 -5.54 1.92 0.71
CA GLU A 24 -6.39 0.81 0.27
C GLU A 24 -5.90 -0.52 0.85
N ALA A 25 -4.58 -0.74 0.85
CA ALA A 25 -4.00 -1.94 1.42
C ALA A 25 -4.28 -2.04 2.93
N GLN A 26 -4.19 -0.93 3.64
CA GLN A 26 -4.49 -0.89 5.07
C GLN A 26 -5.97 -1.16 5.33
N ARG A 27 -6.87 -0.61 4.52
CA ARG A 27 -8.30 -0.90 4.64
C ARG A 27 -8.59 -2.37 4.40
N ALA A 28 -7.98 -2.96 3.38
CA ALA A 28 -8.14 -4.38 3.09
C ALA A 28 -7.63 -5.24 4.24
N TYR A 29 -6.48 -4.85 4.82
CA TYR A 29 -5.93 -5.54 5.98
C TYR A 29 -6.89 -5.49 7.18
N HIS A 30 -7.39 -4.30 7.51
CA HIS A 30 -8.35 -4.14 8.61
C HIS A 30 -9.63 -4.92 8.37
N ARG A 31 -10.10 -4.94 7.13
CA ARG A 31 -11.29 -5.70 6.76
C ARG A 31 -11.07 -7.20 6.92
N THR A 32 -9.87 -7.68 6.58
CA THR A 32 -9.50 -9.08 6.75
C THR A 32 -9.49 -9.47 8.22
N ILE A 33 -8.95 -8.61 9.09
CA ILE A 33 -8.95 -8.84 10.53
C ILE A 33 -10.38 -8.86 11.07
N ALA A 34 -11.19 -7.88 10.70
CA ALA A 34 -12.58 -7.81 11.14
C ALA A 34 -13.38 -9.02 10.63
N GLY A 35 -13.14 -9.40 9.37
CA GLY A 35 -13.80 -10.58 8.79
C GLY A 35 -13.43 -11.87 9.47
N SER A 36 -12.17 -12.02 9.91
CA SER A 36 -11.73 -13.25 10.57
C SER A 36 -12.40 -13.45 11.94
N ALA A 37 -12.86 -12.37 12.56
CA ALA A 37 -13.60 -12.48 13.83
C ALA A 37 -14.98 -13.12 13.67
N PHE A 38 -15.53 -13.09 12.46
CA PHE A 38 -16.86 -13.59 12.16
C PHE A 38 -16.86 -14.80 11.21
N ALA A 39 -15.69 -15.15 10.67
CA ALA A 39 -15.60 -16.22 9.68
C ALA A 39 -15.72 -17.59 10.37
N SER A 40 -16.52 -18.46 9.75
CA SER A 40 -16.54 -19.86 10.13
C SER A 40 -15.24 -20.53 9.72
N PRO A 41 -14.60 -21.32 10.60
CA PRO A 41 -13.28 -21.89 10.30
C PRO A 41 -13.27 -23.04 9.31
N THR A 42 -14.40 -23.36 8.68
CA THR A 42 -14.53 -24.63 7.97
C THR A 42 -14.35 -24.56 6.47
N GLU A 43 -14.26 -23.38 5.85
CA GLU A 43 -14.09 -23.29 4.39
C GLU A 43 -13.21 -22.12 3.99
N GLY A 44 -12.29 -22.35 3.04
CA GLY A 44 -11.45 -21.35 2.45
C GLY A 44 -10.05 -21.26 3.07
N PRO A 45 -9.23 -20.34 2.59
CA PRO A 45 -7.89 -20.13 3.16
C PRO A 45 -7.99 -19.71 4.62
N SER A 46 -7.01 -20.12 5.41
CA SER A 46 -7.04 -19.82 6.84
C SER A 46 -7.00 -18.30 7.05
N PRO A 47 -7.65 -17.79 8.10
CA PRO A 47 -7.59 -16.36 8.42
C PRO A 47 -6.15 -15.85 8.58
N ILE A 48 -5.25 -16.69 9.08
CA ILE A 48 -3.85 -16.35 9.26
C ILE A 48 -3.17 -16.11 7.92
N GLU A 49 -3.44 -16.97 6.92
CA GLU A 49 -2.90 -16.79 5.57
C GLU A 49 -3.42 -15.54 4.90
N MET A 50 -4.71 -15.26 5.04
CA MET A 50 -5.31 -14.04 4.49
C MET A 50 -4.73 -12.78 5.11
N GLN A 51 -4.52 -12.79 6.43
CA GLN A 51 -3.89 -11.68 7.13
C GLN A 51 -2.45 -11.49 6.69
N LYS A 52 -1.72 -12.58 6.50
CA LYS A 52 -0.34 -12.54 6.04
C LYS A 52 -0.23 -11.94 4.66
N GLU A 53 -1.08 -12.38 3.73
CA GLU A 53 -1.11 -11.82 2.37
C GLU A 53 -1.47 -10.34 2.38
N ALA A 54 -2.47 -9.95 3.16
CA ALA A 54 -2.86 -8.55 3.28
C ALA A 54 -1.74 -7.71 3.87
N LEU A 55 -1.02 -8.24 4.86
CA LEU A 55 0.11 -7.54 5.45
C LEU A 55 1.25 -7.38 4.44
N GLU A 56 1.51 -8.39 3.62
CA GLU A 56 2.53 -8.30 2.57
C GLU A 56 2.18 -7.19 1.56
N VAL A 57 0.90 -7.04 1.21
CA VAL A 57 0.45 -5.97 0.33
C VAL A 57 0.69 -4.61 0.99
N VAL A 58 0.38 -4.47 2.29
CA VAL A 58 0.63 -3.24 3.04
C VAL A 58 2.13 -2.92 3.05
N GLU A 59 2.97 -3.89 3.33
CA GLU A 59 4.43 -3.69 3.36
C GLU A 59 4.98 -3.29 2.00
N THR A 60 4.50 -3.92 0.93
CA THR A 60 4.90 -3.60 -0.44
C THR A 60 4.50 -2.17 -0.79
N ALA A 61 3.26 -1.79 -0.47
CA ALA A 61 2.75 -0.44 -0.73
C ALA A 61 3.53 0.61 0.08
N ARG A 62 3.85 0.30 1.32
CA ARG A 62 4.64 1.18 2.18
C ARG A 62 6.05 1.38 1.63
N ARG A 63 6.68 0.30 1.18
CA ARG A 63 8.01 0.36 0.58
C ARG A 63 8.01 1.22 -0.67
N ARG A 64 6.99 1.07 -1.51
CA ARG A 64 6.84 1.91 -2.70
C ARG A 64 6.68 3.39 -2.33
N LEU A 65 5.90 3.68 -1.32
CA LEU A 65 5.73 5.06 -0.86
C LEU A 65 7.07 5.63 -0.36
N ASP A 66 7.84 4.86 0.39
CA ASP A 66 9.14 5.26 0.86
C ASP A 66 10.11 5.54 -0.31
N GLU A 67 10.07 4.70 -1.35
CA GLU A 67 10.88 4.90 -2.55
C GLU A 67 10.50 6.18 -3.28
N VAL A 68 9.20 6.46 -3.40
CA VAL A 68 8.71 7.69 -4.03
C VAL A 68 9.15 8.91 -3.22
N ARG A 69 9.05 8.84 -1.91
CA ARG A 69 9.50 9.93 -1.03
C ARG A 69 11.00 10.16 -1.14
N ALA A 70 11.78 9.09 -1.28
CA ALA A 70 13.23 9.20 -1.44
C ALA A 70 13.61 9.89 -2.75
N ARG A 71 12.74 9.84 -3.75
CA ARG A 71 12.94 10.50 -5.05
C ARG A 71 12.34 11.89 -5.11
N GLN A 72 11.90 12.43 -3.99
CA GLN A 72 11.29 13.76 -3.96
C GLN A 72 12.26 14.78 -4.54
N PRO A 73 11.82 15.59 -5.51
CA PRO A 73 12.67 16.66 -6.07
C PRO A 73 13.01 17.70 -5.00
N LYS A 74 14.23 18.19 -5.07
CA LYS A 74 14.70 19.23 -4.14
C LYS A 74 14.64 20.61 -4.79
#